data_7c3a6324f21567c144ec21e5db12d308
#
_entry.id   7c3a6324f21567c144ec21e5db12d308
#
_cell.length_a   1.000
_cell.length_b   1.000
_cell.length_c   1.000
_cell.angle_alpha   90.00
_cell.angle_beta   90.00
_cell.angle_gamma   90.00
#
_symmetry.space_group_name_H-M   'P 1'
#
loop_
_entity.id
_entity.type
_entity.pdbx_description
1 polymer ?
#
loop_
_entity_poly.entity_id
_entity_poly.type
_entity_poly.pdbx_seq_one_letter_code
_entity_poly.pdbx_strand_id
1 'polypeptide(L)'
;MSGEHILFVDDEEQIRKLLSTYLGRQGYEVSLATDGHEALKAIRLRAPDLVVTDVAMPNMNGFELTRRLRADHRTARIPVLMLSARKEADDILTGYSEGADEYVAKPIEMSVLSAKIDVILKRVRTTAGQTVKRRGRVILFAHGKGGAGATTLAVNAAVALAETKLYRVGLLDLNLEFGNAHMHLDLKPAQRLSDLASIDPAGLDDAMFSRLLTQDRSGVQLVVGTAAPEEAELVTVPLVQHSIDRMRAATDYLVVDTPATFSQQVLAAVDASDAIAIVAEPHVASLKAAKDWLEILAKLSYAKERSLIVLNRTTQSGLETDQVARFFNRRPDVVVPFTPVFDEAADRGRPLVVLRPENAAAKVMRDLAAQLTVLAPAGR
;
A
#
# COMPACT_ATOMS: atom_id res chain seq x y z
N MET A 1 17.80 -3.89 27.72
CA MET A 1 17.97 -3.84 26.26
C MET A 1 18.09 -5.26 25.80
N SER A 2 17.08 -5.84 25.15
CA SER A 2 17.14 -7.19 24.57
C SER A 2 18.05 -7.09 23.35
N GLY A 3 19.17 -7.79 23.35
CA GLY A 3 20.09 -7.81 22.22
C GLY A 3 19.43 -8.48 21.02
N GLU A 4 19.15 -7.74 19.95
CA GLU A 4 18.75 -8.33 18.70
C GLU A 4 19.85 -9.23 18.15
N HIS A 5 19.43 -10.35 17.56
CA HIS A 5 20.31 -11.35 17.02
C HIS A 5 20.61 -11.08 15.53
N ILE A 6 21.87 -10.79 15.22
CA ILE A 6 22.38 -10.55 13.86
C ILE A 6 23.21 -11.76 13.43
N LEU A 7 22.87 -12.37 12.31
CA LEU A 7 23.72 -13.36 11.64
C LEU A 7 24.61 -12.63 10.62
N PHE A 8 25.91 -12.63 10.86
CA PHE A 8 26.89 -12.04 9.96
C PHE A 8 27.59 -13.15 9.14
N VAL A 9 27.56 -13.01 7.80
CA VAL A 9 28.04 -14.01 6.86
C VAL A 9 29.09 -13.39 5.95
N ASP A 10 30.34 -13.86 6.03
CA ASP A 10 31.46 -13.39 5.23
C ASP A 10 32.55 -14.47 5.25
N ASP A 11 33.27 -14.73 4.17
CA ASP A 11 34.32 -15.74 4.11
C ASP A 11 35.63 -15.26 4.76
N GLU A 12 35.84 -13.94 4.90
CA GLU A 12 37.03 -13.35 5.51
C GLU A 12 36.96 -13.36 7.05
N GLU A 13 37.81 -14.16 7.70
CA GLU A 13 37.82 -14.26 9.17
C GLU A 13 38.10 -12.93 9.88
N GLN A 14 38.94 -12.07 9.28
CA GLN A 14 39.27 -10.76 9.85
C GLN A 14 38.04 -9.84 9.88
N ILE A 15 37.26 -9.84 8.82
CA ILE A 15 36.00 -9.03 8.71
C ILE A 15 34.98 -9.56 9.70
N ARG A 16 34.81 -10.89 9.79
CA ARG A 16 33.89 -11.48 10.78
C ARG A 16 34.24 -11.09 12.21
N LYS A 17 35.52 -11.17 12.60
CA LYS A 17 35.99 -10.78 13.95
C LYS A 17 35.76 -9.28 14.23
N LEU A 18 36.13 -8.43 13.26
CA LEU A 18 35.99 -6.98 13.38
C LEU A 18 34.52 -6.57 13.58
N LEU A 19 33.63 -7.04 12.73
CA LEU A 19 32.23 -6.68 12.78
C LEU A 19 31.50 -7.30 13.96
N SER A 20 31.83 -8.55 14.33
CA SER A 20 31.28 -9.16 15.54
C SER A 20 31.64 -8.38 16.79
N THR A 21 32.90 -7.94 16.90
CA THR A 21 33.34 -7.11 18.03
C THR A 21 32.66 -5.74 18.03
N TYR A 22 32.54 -5.12 16.88
CA TYR A 22 31.92 -3.79 16.73
C TYR A 22 30.42 -3.83 17.07
N LEU A 23 29.66 -4.74 16.48
CA LEU A 23 28.23 -4.89 16.72
C LEU A 23 27.93 -5.37 18.16
N GLY A 24 28.76 -6.28 18.69
CA GLY A 24 28.64 -6.70 20.08
C GLY A 24 28.79 -5.57 21.09
N ARG A 25 29.71 -4.60 20.83
CA ARG A 25 29.86 -3.39 21.67
C ARG A 25 28.64 -2.46 21.60
N GLN A 26 27.84 -2.55 20.55
CA GLN A 26 26.59 -1.81 20.41
C GLN A 26 25.39 -2.52 21.06
N GLY A 27 25.60 -3.71 21.63
CA GLY A 27 24.57 -4.45 22.36
C GLY A 27 23.83 -5.49 21.53
N TYR A 28 24.28 -5.76 20.29
CA TYR A 28 23.72 -6.84 19.47
C TYR A 28 24.32 -8.21 19.85
N GLU A 29 23.51 -9.26 19.75
CA GLU A 29 23.98 -10.63 19.78
C GLU A 29 24.38 -11.05 18.35
N VAL A 30 25.63 -11.48 18.13
CA VAL A 30 26.14 -11.75 16.79
C VAL A 30 26.50 -13.22 16.64
N SER A 31 25.87 -13.89 15.67
CA SER A 31 26.32 -15.20 15.16
C SER A 31 27.08 -15.02 13.86
N LEU A 32 28.03 -15.92 13.59
CA LEU A 32 28.92 -15.86 12.43
C LEU A 32 28.73 -17.10 11.56
N ALA A 33 28.82 -16.90 10.24
CA ALA A 33 28.92 -17.97 9.24
C ALA A 33 29.95 -17.62 8.17
N THR A 34 30.54 -18.62 7.55
CA THR A 34 31.61 -18.47 6.54
C THR A 34 31.07 -18.46 5.12
N ASP A 35 29.88 -19.00 4.90
CA ASP A 35 29.21 -19.04 3.60
C ASP A 35 27.70 -19.20 3.77
N GLY A 36 26.98 -19.20 2.65
CA GLY A 36 25.50 -19.33 2.66
C GLY A 36 25.00 -20.68 3.17
N HIS A 37 25.78 -21.76 3.06
CA HIS A 37 25.38 -23.07 3.58
C HIS A 37 25.44 -23.09 5.11
N GLU A 38 26.48 -22.54 5.68
CA GLU A 38 26.63 -22.41 7.13
C GLU A 38 25.57 -21.45 7.69
N ALA A 39 25.29 -20.34 6.98
CA ALA A 39 24.25 -19.42 7.32
C ALA A 39 22.87 -20.10 7.40
N LEU A 40 22.49 -20.92 6.41
CA LEU A 40 21.23 -21.65 6.42
C LEU A 40 21.14 -22.66 7.56
N LYS A 41 22.26 -23.30 7.96
CA LYS A 41 22.30 -24.17 9.14
C LYS A 41 22.07 -23.37 10.43
N ALA A 42 22.75 -22.22 10.58
CA ALA A 42 22.61 -21.35 11.74
C ALA A 42 21.16 -20.85 11.87
N ILE A 43 20.53 -20.40 10.78
CA ILE A 43 19.15 -19.90 10.73
C ILE A 43 18.16 -20.99 11.16
N ARG A 44 18.37 -22.25 10.76
CA ARG A 44 17.51 -23.39 11.19
C ARG A 44 17.57 -23.66 12.69
N LEU A 45 18.74 -23.42 13.30
CA LEU A 45 18.90 -23.59 14.75
C LEU A 45 18.28 -22.44 15.53
N ARG A 46 18.51 -21.22 15.07
CA ARG A 46 17.96 -20.01 15.66
C ARG A 46 17.79 -18.94 14.57
N ALA A 47 16.57 -18.52 14.32
CA ALA A 47 16.29 -17.45 13.37
C ALA A 47 16.87 -16.11 13.87
N PRO A 48 17.65 -15.38 13.06
CA PRO A 48 18.14 -14.05 13.41
C PRO A 48 17.08 -12.98 13.11
N ASP A 49 17.24 -11.83 13.75
CA ASP A 49 16.45 -10.62 13.47
C ASP A 49 16.92 -9.91 12.20
N LEU A 50 18.17 -10.15 11.78
CA LEU A 50 18.78 -9.60 10.57
C LEU A 50 19.89 -10.52 10.09
N VAL A 51 19.98 -10.75 8.78
CA VAL A 51 21.14 -11.35 8.11
C VAL A 51 21.94 -10.22 7.46
N VAL A 52 23.23 -10.13 7.77
CA VAL A 52 24.18 -9.26 7.07
C VAL A 52 25.14 -10.19 6.32
N THR A 53 25.18 -10.14 5.00
CA THR A 53 25.95 -11.09 4.18
C THR A 53 26.83 -10.40 3.17
N ASP A 54 28.06 -10.90 2.98
CA ASP A 54 28.82 -10.56 1.79
C ASP A 54 28.13 -11.13 0.54
N VAL A 55 28.27 -10.43 -0.58
CA VAL A 55 27.80 -10.89 -1.90
C VAL A 55 28.70 -12.01 -2.41
N ALA A 56 30.03 -11.82 -2.36
CA ALA A 56 31.02 -12.74 -2.97
C ALA A 56 31.58 -13.70 -1.95
N MET A 57 30.98 -14.87 -1.84
CA MET A 57 31.45 -15.93 -0.94
C MET A 57 31.57 -17.26 -1.69
N PRO A 58 32.49 -18.18 -1.26
CA PRO A 58 32.60 -19.52 -1.83
C PRO A 58 31.37 -20.39 -1.53
N ASN A 59 31.16 -21.45 -2.28
CA ASN A 59 30.13 -22.47 -2.14
C ASN A 59 28.71 -21.94 -2.39
N MET A 60 28.24 -20.98 -1.58
CA MET A 60 26.95 -20.30 -1.74
C MET A 60 27.13 -18.81 -1.45
N ASN A 61 26.95 -17.99 -2.47
CA ASN A 61 27.09 -16.54 -2.40
C ASN A 61 25.86 -15.87 -1.75
N GLY A 62 25.95 -14.55 -1.44
CA GLY A 62 24.89 -13.81 -0.77
C GLY A 62 23.59 -13.72 -1.55
N PHE A 63 23.64 -13.69 -2.87
CA PHE A 63 22.44 -13.70 -3.73
C PHE A 63 21.69 -15.01 -3.64
N GLU A 64 22.42 -16.13 -3.75
CA GLU A 64 21.81 -17.46 -3.64
C GLU A 64 21.25 -17.72 -2.25
N LEU A 65 21.95 -17.27 -1.20
CA LEU A 65 21.45 -17.32 0.18
C LEU A 65 20.12 -16.56 0.28
N THR A 66 20.07 -15.33 -0.20
CA THR A 66 18.86 -14.50 -0.16
C THR A 66 17.69 -15.13 -0.91
N ARG A 67 17.91 -15.62 -2.12
CA ARG A 67 16.89 -16.32 -2.90
C ARG A 67 16.33 -17.53 -2.15
N ARG A 68 17.18 -18.33 -1.48
CA ARG A 68 16.73 -19.48 -0.68
C ARG A 68 15.96 -19.04 0.56
N LEU A 69 16.34 -17.95 1.22
CA LEU A 69 15.60 -17.38 2.33
C LEU A 69 14.20 -16.92 1.88
N ARG A 70 14.09 -16.29 0.73
CA ARG A 70 12.81 -15.83 0.16
C ARG A 70 11.89 -16.98 -0.29
N ALA A 71 12.46 -18.10 -0.69
CA ALA A 71 11.72 -19.28 -1.13
C ALA A 71 11.09 -20.09 0.02
N ASP A 72 11.58 -19.98 1.26
CA ASP A 72 11.01 -20.68 2.43
C ASP A 72 10.16 -19.69 3.26
N HIS A 73 8.86 -19.95 3.40
CA HIS A 73 7.91 -19.12 4.14
C HIS A 73 8.32 -18.81 5.59
N ARG A 74 9.15 -19.67 6.20
CA ARG A 74 9.64 -19.48 7.59
C ARG A 74 10.75 -18.45 7.67
N THR A 75 11.52 -18.25 6.60
CA THR A 75 12.68 -17.37 6.54
C THR A 75 12.49 -16.18 5.59
N ALA A 76 11.43 -16.19 4.77
CA ALA A 76 11.17 -15.17 3.75
C ALA A 76 11.06 -13.74 4.31
N ARG A 77 10.78 -13.60 5.61
CA ARG A 77 10.62 -12.29 6.29
C ARG A 77 11.88 -11.83 7.03
N ILE A 78 12.91 -12.66 7.10
CA ILE A 78 14.17 -12.25 7.74
C ILE A 78 14.80 -11.18 6.84
N PRO A 79 15.03 -9.96 7.32
CA PRO A 79 15.67 -8.94 6.51
C PRO A 79 17.10 -9.32 6.18
N VAL A 80 17.51 -8.93 4.97
CA VAL A 80 18.86 -9.20 4.46
C VAL A 80 19.52 -7.90 4.02
N LEU A 81 20.66 -7.56 4.64
CA LEU A 81 21.55 -6.50 4.25
C LEU A 81 22.77 -7.08 3.55
N MET A 82 23.00 -6.69 2.31
CA MET A 82 24.15 -7.16 1.54
C MET A 82 25.32 -6.18 1.60
N LEU A 83 26.53 -6.75 1.69
CA LEU A 83 27.78 -6.00 1.57
C LEU A 83 28.35 -6.26 0.17
N SER A 84 28.55 -5.22 -0.64
CA SER A 84 29.01 -5.39 -2.02
C SER A 84 30.26 -4.56 -2.34
N ALA A 85 31.14 -5.05 -3.21
CA ALA A 85 32.26 -4.29 -3.71
C ALA A 85 31.80 -3.24 -4.71
N ARG A 86 32.25 -1.99 -4.58
CA ARG A 86 31.83 -0.75 -5.28
C ARG A 86 31.86 -0.78 -6.83
N LYS A 87 32.26 -1.90 -7.45
CA LYS A 87 32.54 -1.95 -8.90
C LYS A 87 31.38 -2.44 -9.78
N GLU A 88 30.28 -2.87 -9.24
CA GLU A 88 29.21 -3.50 -10.03
C GLU A 88 27.87 -2.86 -9.74
N ALA A 89 27.55 -1.78 -10.51
CA ALA A 89 26.19 -1.22 -10.57
C ALA A 89 25.15 -2.30 -10.98
N ASP A 90 25.60 -3.31 -11.73
CA ASP A 90 24.79 -4.46 -12.12
C ASP A 90 24.47 -5.40 -10.95
N ASP A 91 25.37 -5.53 -9.94
CA ASP A 91 25.12 -6.34 -8.73
C ASP A 91 24.04 -5.72 -7.85
N ILE A 92 23.96 -4.40 -7.77
CA ILE A 92 22.93 -3.70 -6.98
C ILE A 92 21.54 -3.92 -7.59
N LEU A 93 21.42 -3.84 -8.92
CA LEU A 93 20.17 -4.11 -9.63
C LEU A 93 19.76 -5.58 -9.53
N THR A 94 20.74 -6.49 -9.66
CA THR A 94 20.54 -7.94 -9.51
C THR A 94 20.11 -8.30 -8.10
N GLY A 95 20.69 -7.68 -7.09
CA GLY A 95 20.39 -8.01 -5.70
C GLY A 95 19.02 -7.51 -5.23
N TYR A 96 18.53 -6.35 -5.67
CA TYR A 96 17.14 -5.95 -5.42
C TYR A 96 16.15 -6.89 -6.11
N SER A 97 16.48 -7.41 -7.30
CA SER A 97 15.65 -8.42 -7.99
C SER A 97 15.67 -9.78 -7.27
N GLU A 98 16.73 -10.11 -6.53
CA GLU A 98 16.84 -11.35 -5.72
C GLU A 98 16.28 -11.18 -4.30
N GLY A 99 15.75 -10.00 -3.94
CA GLY A 99 14.98 -9.76 -2.71
C GLY A 99 15.78 -9.34 -1.48
N ALA A 100 16.95 -8.72 -1.64
CA ALA A 100 17.64 -8.05 -0.53
C ALA A 100 16.89 -6.77 -0.11
N ASP A 101 16.93 -6.45 1.18
CA ASP A 101 16.23 -5.28 1.73
C ASP A 101 17.11 -4.02 1.70
N GLU A 102 18.45 -4.19 1.72
CA GLU A 102 19.36 -3.06 1.75
C GLU A 102 20.80 -3.48 1.32
N TYR A 103 21.61 -2.48 0.93
CA TYR A 103 23.00 -2.64 0.51
C TYR A 103 23.95 -1.67 1.20
N VAL A 104 25.19 -2.16 1.49
CA VAL A 104 26.32 -1.35 1.92
C VAL A 104 27.52 -1.63 1.03
N ALA A 105 28.09 -0.56 0.46
CA ALA A 105 29.30 -0.70 -0.36
C ALA A 105 30.54 -0.91 0.48
N LYS A 106 31.44 -1.82 0.07
CA LYS A 106 32.79 -1.95 0.60
C LYS A 106 33.72 -0.88 -0.04
N PRO A 107 34.62 -0.20 0.67
CA PRO A 107 34.99 -0.43 2.07
C PRO A 107 33.89 -0.01 3.05
N ILE A 108 33.69 -0.81 4.11
CA ILE A 108 32.58 -0.66 5.04
C ILE A 108 32.88 0.48 6.02
N GLU A 109 32.12 1.57 5.94
CA GLU A 109 32.07 2.58 6.99
C GLU A 109 31.18 2.09 8.14
N MET A 110 31.78 1.87 9.32
CA MET A 110 31.08 1.29 10.49
C MET A 110 29.88 2.13 10.93
N SER A 111 29.95 3.46 10.84
CA SER A 111 28.86 4.38 11.14
C SER A 111 27.67 4.21 10.19
N VAL A 112 27.94 4.03 8.89
CA VAL A 112 26.92 3.82 7.86
C VAL A 112 26.27 2.43 8.03
N LEU A 113 27.09 1.40 8.27
CA LEU A 113 26.57 0.04 8.52
C LEU A 113 25.65 0.02 9.75
N SER A 114 26.09 0.62 10.85
CA SER A 114 25.32 0.69 12.09
C SER A 114 24.00 1.43 11.89
N ALA A 115 24.01 2.60 11.23
CA ALA A 115 22.81 3.38 10.95
C ALA A 115 21.81 2.57 10.10
N LYS A 116 22.27 1.83 9.09
CA LYS A 116 21.41 0.98 8.25
C LYS A 116 20.85 -0.20 9.04
N ILE A 117 21.65 -0.88 9.85
CA ILE A 117 21.20 -1.94 10.76
C ILE A 117 20.11 -1.42 11.70
N ASP A 118 20.34 -0.26 12.34
CA ASP A 118 19.35 0.36 13.21
C ASP A 118 18.02 0.65 12.51
N VAL A 119 18.07 1.18 11.29
CA VAL A 119 16.86 1.47 10.49
C VAL A 119 16.10 0.18 10.16
N ILE A 120 16.81 -0.87 9.72
CA ILE A 120 16.20 -2.16 9.39
C ILE A 120 15.59 -2.79 10.65
N LEU A 121 16.34 -2.86 11.75
CA LEU A 121 15.85 -3.45 13.00
C LEU A 121 14.71 -2.64 13.63
N LYS A 122 14.72 -1.30 13.52
CA LYS A 122 13.57 -0.48 13.91
C LYS A 122 12.33 -0.80 13.08
N ARG A 123 12.46 -1.00 11.78
CA ARG A 123 11.35 -1.49 10.93
C ARG A 123 10.85 -2.86 11.40
N VAL A 124 11.75 -3.79 11.73
CA VAL A 124 11.42 -5.12 12.25
C VAL A 124 10.76 -5.03 13.63
N ARG A 125 11.27 -4.18 14.55
CA ARG A 125 10.66 -3.97 15.88
C ARG A 125 9.26 -3.40 15.79
N THR A 126 9.03 -2.42 14.91
CA THR A 126 7.70 -1.89 14.63
C THR A 126 6.78 -2.98 14.08
N THR A 127 7.36 -3.98 13.40
CA THR A 127 6.60 -5.11 12.86
C THR A 127 6.50 -6.28 13.85
N ALA A 128 7.49 -6.54 14.73
CA ALA A 128 7.52 -7.66 15.68
C ALA A 128 6.88 -7.38 17.05
N GLY A 129 6.83 -6.11 17.48
CA GLY A 129 6.07 -5.68 18.67
C GLY A 129 4.57 -5.60 18.42
N GLN A 130 4.17 -5.65 17.18
CA GLN A 130 2.82 -5.93 16.77
C GLN A 130 2.76 -7.44 16.45
N THR A 131 2.05 -8.24 17.27
CA THR A 131 1.35 -9.42 16.74
C THR A 131 1.03 -9.12 15.29
N VAL A 132 1.29 -10.03 14.32
CA VAL A 132 1.01 -9.84 12.90
C VAL A 132 -0.42 -9.29 12.78
N LYS A 133 -0.60 -8.00 13.01
CA LYS A 133 -1.83 -7.30 12.70
C LYS A 133 -1.84 -7.35 11.17
N ARG A 134 -2.72 -8.20 10.64
CA ARG A 134 -3.06 -8.23 9.23
C ARG A 134 -3.13 -6.78 8.76
N ARG A 135 -2.12 -6.32 8.00
CA ARG A 135 -2.21 -4.99 7.40
C ARG A 135 -3.29 -5.10 6.33
N GLY A 136 -4.35 -4.35 6.49
CA GLY A 136 -5.41 -4.25 5.50
C GLY A 136 -4.85 -3.85 4.14
N ARG A 137 -5.52 -4.23 3.08
CA ARG A 137 -5.17 -3.89 1.71
C ARG A 137 -5.76 -2.54 1.33
N VAL A 138 -4.98 -1.75 0.62
CA VAL A 138 -5.38 -0.43 0.16
C VAL A 138 -5.83 -0.51 -1.29
N ILE A 139 -7.08 -0.12 -1.54
CA ILE A 139 -7.70 -0.06 -2.86
C ILE A 139 -7.97 1.41 -3.17
N LEU A 140 -7.30 1.95 -4.17
CA LEU A 140 -7.43 3.35 -4.54
C LEU A 140 -8.37 3.49 -5.75
N PHE A 141 -9.30 4.44 -5.66
CA PHE A 141 -10.13 4.88 -6.78
C PHE A 141 -9.57 6.17 -7.34
N ALA A 142 -9.04 6.10 -8.56
CA ALA A 142 -8.44 7.20 -9.29
C ALA A 142 -9.29 7.60 -10.49
N HIS A 143 -9.24 8.87 -10.82
CA HIS A 143 -9.84 9.40 -12.05
C HIS A 143 -9.11 10.66 -12.49
N GLY A 144 -9.19 10.99 -13.76
CA GLY A 144 -8.50 12.19 -14.29
C GLY A 144 -9.45 13.31 -14.70
N LYS A 145 -10.75 13.16 -14.45
CA LYS A 145 -11.77 14.17 -14.81
C LYS A 145 -12.88 14.19 -13.75
N GLY A 146 -13.23 15.37 -13.27
CA GLY A 146 -14.37 15.57 -12.38
C GLY A 146 -15.67 15.06 -13.01
N GLY A 147 -16.55 14.49 -12.21
CA GLY A 147 -17.83 13.94 -12.64
C GLY A 147 -17.77 12.49 -13.17
N ALA A 148 -16.60 11.85 -13.22
CA ALA A 148 -16.48 10.47 -13.66
C ALA A 148 -17.16 9.44 -12.72
N GLY A 149 -17.59 9.88 -11.53
CA GLY A 149 -18.29 9.05 -10.55
C GLY A 149 -17.37 8.21 -9.67
N ALA A 150 -16.07 8.55 -9.55
CA ALA A 150 -15.12 7.79 -8.76
C ALA A 150 -15.54 7.66 -7.29
N THR A 151 -15.94 8.76 -6.63
CA THR A 151 -16.47 8.75 -5.26
C THR A 151 -17.69 7.83 -5.12
N THR A 152 -18.64 7.93 -6.05
CA THR A 152 -19.84 7.06 -6.05
C THR A 152 -19.45 5.59 -6.12
N LEU A 153 -18.51 5.23 -7.00
CA LEU A 153 -18.04 3.85 -7.14
C LEU A 153 -17.21 3.40 -5.94
N ALA A 154 -16.35 4.27 -5.39
CA ALA A 154 -15.56 3.99 -4.19
C ALA A 154 -16.44 3.68 -2.98
N VAL A 155 -17.45 4.51 -2.73
CA VAL A 155 -18.45 4.31 -1.65
C VAL A 155 -19.22 3.01 -1.85
N ASN A 156 -19.74 2.76 -3.07
CA ASN A 156 -20.49 1.53 -3.34
C ASN A 156 -19.60 0.27 -3.21
N ALA A 157 -18.34 0.32 -3.64
CA ALA A 157 -17.40 -0.78 -3.48
C ALA A 157 -17.08 -1.04 -1.99
N ALA A 158 -16.82 0.01 -1.20
CA ALA A 158 -16.59 -0.11 0.23
C ALA A 158 -17.78 -0.75 0.95
N VAL A 159 -18.99 -0.28 0.65
CA VAL A 159 -20.24 -0.83 1.24
C VAL A 159 -20.47 -2.27 0.77
N ALA A 160 -20.25 -2.59 -0.52
CA ALA A 160 -20.39 -3.94 -1.03
C ALA A 160 -19.44 -4.93 -0.31
N LEU A 161 -18.19 -4.50 -0.04
CA LEU A 161 -17.24 -5.31 0.75
C LEU A 161 -17.72 -5.50 2.20
N ALA A 162 -18.21 -4.44 2.85
CA ALA A 162 -18.67 -4.49 4.23
C ALA A 162 -19.94 -5.34 4.39
N GLU A 163 -20.86 -5.31 3.42
CA GLU A 163 -22.08 -6.10 3.42
C GLU A 163 -21.83 -7.62 3.39
N THR A 164 -20.68 -8.07 2.90
CA THR A 164 -20.30 -9.49 2.97
C THR A 164 -20.18 -9.98 4.41
N LYS A 165 -19.96 -9.07 5.39
CA LYS A 165 -19.65 -9.36 6.81
C LYS A 165 -18.37 -10.18 7.03
N LEU A 166 -17.57 -10.36 5.96
CA LEU A 166 -16.31 -11.09 6.01
C LEU A 166 -15.14 -10.16 6.33
N TYR A 167 -15.29 -8.84 6.04
CA TYR A 167 -14.21 -7.87 6.10
C TYR A 167 -14.59 -6.66 6.93
N ARG A 168 -13.62 -6.13 7.67
CA ARG A 168 -13.65 -4.78 8.23
C ARG A 168 -13.19 -3.83 7.15
N VAL A 169 -13.99 -2.84 6.80
CA VAL A 169 -13.73 -1.94 5.68
C VAL A 169 -13.62 -0.50 6.16
N GLY A 170 -12.53 0.15 5.75
CA GLY A 170 -12.33 1.58 5.87
C GLY A 170 -12.58 2.30 4.54
N LEU A 171 -12.99 3.56 4.63
CA LEU A 171 -13.08 4.47 3.51
C LEU A 171 -12.38 5.78 3.90
N LEU A 172 -11.39 6.20 3.11
CA LEU A 172 -10.68 7.45 3.29
C LEU A 172 -10.99 8.37 2.12
N ASP A 173 -11.63 9.50 2.40
CA ASP A 173 -11.89 10.55 1.42
C ASP A 173 -10.70 11.52 1.38
N LEU A 174 -9.88 11.41 0.31
CA LEU A 174 -8.75 12.31 0.03
C LEU A 174 -9.08 13.38 -1.02
N ASN A 175 -10.34 13.55 -1.39
CA ASN A 175 -10.76 14.73 -2.13
C ASN A 175 -10.86 15.91 -1.15
N LEU A 176 -9.70 16.51 -0.87
CA LEU A 176 -9.55 17.50 0.20
C LEU A 176 -10.28 18.82 -0.07
N GLU A 177 -10.55 19.15 -1.33
CA GLU A 177 -11.23 20.40 -1.68
C GLU A 177 -12.77 20.25 -1.71
N PHE A 178 -13.24 19.14 -2.27
CA PHE A 178 -14.69 18.93 -2.53
C PHE A 178 -15.14 17.51 -2.15
N GLY A 179 -14.55 16.93 -1.10
CA GLY A 179 -14.86 15.58 -0.63
C GLY A 179 -16.30 15.48 -0.14
N ASN A 180 -17.02 14.48 -0.64
CA ASN A 180 -18.43 14.29 -0.34
C ASN A 180 -18.80 12.81 -0.06
N ALA A 181 -17.83 11.94 0.17
CA ALA A 181 -18.11 10.53 0.46
C ALA A 181 -19.04 10.34 1.67
N HIS A 182 -18.98 11.24 2.67
CA HIS A 182 -19.86 11.23 3.83
C HIS A 182 -21.32 11.49 3.47
N MET A 183 -21.59 12.28 2.44
CA MET A 183 -22.96 12.56 1.98
C MET A 183 -23.60 11.31 1.36
N HIS A 184 -22.82 10.52 0.60
CA HIS A 184 -23.27 9.26 0.03
C HIS A 184 -23.66 8.20 1.08
N LEU A 185 -23.28 8.40 2.35
CA LEU A 185 -23.54 7.50 3.48
C LEU A 185 -24.49 8.08 4.52
N ASP A 186 -25.04 9.30 4.27
CA ASP A 186 -25.85 10.07 5.25
C ASP A 186 -25.12 10.24 6.60
N LEU A 187 -23.81 10.54 6.56
CA LEU A 187 -22.98 10.71 7.74
C LEU A 187 -22.65 12.18 8.01
N LYS A 188 -22.51 12.49 9.29
CA LYS A 188 -22.06 13.81 9.77
C LYS A 188 -20.80 13.62 10.60
N PRO A 189 -19.61 13.60 9.98
CA PRO A 189 -18.34 13.44 10.70
C PRO A 189 -18.15 14.53 11.75
N ALA A 190 -17.80 14.13 12.97
CA ALA A 190 -17.55 15.06 14.07
C ALA A 190 -16.18 15.75 13.93
N GLN A 191 -15.18 15.02 13.38
CA GLN A 191 -13.84 15.51 13.13
C GLN A 191 -13.34 15.04 11.76
N ARG A 192 -12.34 15.76 11.22
CA ARG A 192 -11.72 15.54 9.91
C ARG A 192 -10.20 15.52 10.02
N LEU A 193 -9.50 15.13 8.97
CA LEU A 193 -8.03 15.14 8.97
C LEU A 193 -7.46 16.54 9.24
N SER A 194 -8.09 17.58 8.68
CA SER A 194 -7.68 18.98 8.91
C SER A 194 -7.67 19.36 10.39
N ASP A 195 -8.52 18.78 11.24
CA ASP A 195 -8.54 19.04 12.68
C ASP A 195 -7.27 18.54 13.41
N LEU A 196 -6.55 17.60 12.79
CA LEU A 196 -5.29 17.04 13.31
C LEU A 196 -4.04 17.70 12.69
N ALA A 197 -4.21 18.62 11.75
CA ALA A 197 -3.11 19.18 10.96
C ALA A 197 -2.06 19.95 11.79
N SER A 198 -2.43 20.47 12.95
CA SER A 198 -1.52 21.15 13.89
C SER A 198 -0.68 20.20 14.76
N ILE A 199 -0.97 18.90 14.71
CA ILE A 199 -0.30 17.88 15.52
C ILE A 199 0.73 17.16 14.65
N ASP A 200 1.96 17.01 15.19
CA ASP A 200 2.96 16.17 14.52
C ASP A 200 2.39 14.74 14.38
N PRO A 201 2.36 14.16 13.17
CA PRO A 201 1.88 12.78 12.94
C PRO A 201 2.53 11.73 13.85
N ALA A 202 3.79 11.95 14.28
CA ALA A 202 4.48 11.07 15.23
C ALA A 202 3.88 11.12 16.64
N GLY A 203 3.19 12.20 16.99
CA GLY A 203 2.49 12.39 18.27
C GLY A 203 1.02 11.97 18.27
N LEU A 204 0.48 11.57 17.11
CA LEU A 204 -0.91 11.13 17.01
C LEU A 204 -1.10 9.74 17.62
N ASP A 205 -1.87 9.68 18.70
CA ASP A 205 -2.23 8.41 19.34
C ASP A 205 -3.51 7.79 18.76
N ASP A 206 -3.79 6.54 19.15
CA ASP A 206 -4.98 5.81 18.70
C ASP A 206 -6.29 6.47 19.14
N ALA A 207 -6.32 7.16 20.29
CA ALA A 207 -7.52 7.83 20.80
C ALA A 207 -7.84 9.08 19.99
N MET A 208 -6.83 9.86 19.60
CA MET A 208 -6.99 11.01 18.71
C MET A 208 -7.49 10.58 17.34
N PHE A 209 -6.86 9.56 16.74
CA PHE A 209 -7.24 9.07 15.43
C PHE A 209 -8.65 8.45 15.41
N SER A 210 -9.04 7.76 16.48
CA SER A 210 -10.37 7.13 16.58
C SER A 210 -11.53 8.14 16.53
N ARG A 211 -11.29 9.40 16.89
CA ARG A 211 -12.31 10.47 16.83
C ARG A 211 -12.64 10.90 15.40
N LEU A 212 -11.74 10.63 14.44
CA LEU A 212 -12.00 10.87 13.01
C LEU A 212 -12.94 9.83 12.41
N LEU A 213 -13.00 8.63 13.01
CA LEU A 213 -13.76 7.52 12.45
C LEU A 213 -15.26 7.74 12.65
N THR A 214 -15.99 7.79 11.55
CA THR A 214 -17.45 7.79 11.56
C THR A 214 -17.93 6.52 10.88
N GLN A 215 -18.72 5.70 11.58
CA GLN A 215 -19.18 4.42 11.06
C GLN A 215 -20.58 4.55 10.47
N ASP A 216 -20.78 4.00 9.28
CA ASP A 216 -22.08 3.89 8.63
C ASP A 216 -22.86 2.63 9.07
N ARG A 217 -24.09 2.49 8.56
CA ARG A 217 -24.99 1.35 8.88
C ARG A 217 -24.46 0.00 8.33
N SER A 218 -23.64 0.00 7.27
CA SER A 218 -23.03 -1.22 6.71
C SER A 218 -21.84 -1.71 7.52
N GLY A 219 -21.26 -0.83 8.33
CA GLY A 219 -20.06 -1.06 9.12
C GLY A 219 -18.79 -0.46 8.52
N VAL A 220 -18.88 0.29 7.41
CA VAL A 220 -17.75 1.04 6.83
C VAL A 220 -17.31 2.14 7.80
N GLN A 221 -16.01 2.20 8.09
CA GLN A 221 -15.39 3.25 8.90
C GLN A 221 -14.85 4.34 7.98
N LEU A 222 -15.52 5.50 7.97
CA LEU A 222 -15.16 6.64 7.14
C LEU A 222 -14.25 7.61 7.89
N VAL A 223 -13.20 8.08 7.21
CA VAL A 223 -12.42 9.28 7.55
C VAL A 223 -12.55 10.28 6.40
N VAL A 224 -12.87 11.53 6.72
CA VAL A 224 -13.01 12.64 5.78
C VAL A 224 -11.82 13.58 5.89
N GLY A 225 -11.33 14.08 4.74
CA GLY A 225 -10.13 14.94 4.70
C GLY A 225 -10.33 16.30 5.35
N THR A 226 -11.30 17.08 4.87
CA THR A 226 -11.48 18.48 5.26
C THR A 226 -12.97 18.87 5.38
N ALA A 227 -13.23 20.01 6.00
CA ALA A 227 -14.57 20.61 6.06
C ALA A 227 -14.82 21.63 4.93
N ALA A 228 -13.74 22.28 4.48
CA ALA A 228 -13.78 23.35 3.51
C ALA A 228 -12.55 23.31 2.59
N PRO A 229 -12.64 23.80 1.34
CA PRO A 229 -11.55 23.73 0.38
C PRO A 229 -10.24 24.39 0.86
N GLU A 230 -10.34 25.49 1.60
CA GLU A 230 -9.20 26.23 2.15
C GLU A 230 -8.38 25.43 3.18
N GLU A 231 -8.96 24.37 3.73
CA GLU A 231 -8.27 23.49 4.69
C GLU A 231 -7.42 22.41 3.97
N ALA A 232 -7.56 22.28 2.64
CA ALA A 232 -6.86 21.24 1.88
C ALA A 232 -5.34 21.31 2.05
N GLU A 233 -4.78 22.51 2.11
CA GLU A 233 -3.33 22.75 2.29
C GLU A 233 -2.83 22.33 3.69
N LEU A 234 -3.72 22.26 4.68
CA LEU A 234 -3.37 21.84 6.04
C LEU A 234 -3.11 20.32 6.12
N VAL A 235 -3.69 19.54 5.21
CA VAL A 235 -3.51 18.08 5.21
C VAL A 235 -2.21 17.71 4.51
N THR A 236 -1.17 17.50 5.30
CA THR A 236 0.17 17.20 4.81
C THR A 236 0.33 15.74 4.36
N VAL A 237 1.36 15.47 3.52
CA VAL A 237 1.70 14.10 3.10
C VAL A 237 1.97 13.16 4.29
N PRO A 238 2.74 13.55 5.32
CA PRO A 238 2.92 12.70 6.50
C PRO A 238 1.62 12.37 7.23
N LEU A 239 0.66 13.30 7.29
CA LEU A 239 -0.66 13.07 7.90
C LEU A 239 -1.47 12.05 7.08
N VAL A 240 -1.44 12.15 5.74
CA VAL A 240 -2.09 11.17 4.85
C VAL A 240 -1.47 9.78 5.02
N GLN A 241 -0.14 9.67 5.00
CA GLN A 241 0.56 8.40 5.20
C GLN A 241 0.22 7.77 6.55
N HIS A 242 0.27 8.57 7.62
CA HIS A 242 -0.11 8.13 8.96
C HIS A 242 -1.56 7.61 9.00
N SER A 243 -2.49 8.33 8.36
CA SER A 243 -3.90 7.96 8.30
C SER A 243 -4.13 6.65 7.55
N ILE A 244 -3.48 6.47 6.40
CA ILE A 244 -3.52 5.21 5.65
C ILE A 244 -2.96 4.06 6.50
N ASP A 245 -1.82 4.23 7.16
CA ASP A 245 -1.22 3.20 8.00
C ASP A 245 -2.10 2.83 9.20
N ARG A 246 -2.75 3.81 9.84
CA ARG A 246 -3.68 3.57 10.95
C ARG A 246 -4.93 2.83 10.49
N MET A 247 -5.55 3.27 9.40
CA MET A 247 -6.76 2.64 8.88
C MET A 247 -6.48 1.21 8.41
N ARG A 248 -5.37 0.97 7.66
CA ARG A 248 -5.03 -0.39 7.22
C ARG A 248 -4.60 -1.31 8.37
N ALA A 249 -4.20 -0.77 9.52
CA ALA A 249 -3.97 -1.58 10.72
C ALA A 249 -5.29 -2.00 11.40
N ALA A 250 -6.36 -1.23 11.24
CA ALA A 250 -7.67 -1.46 11.85
C ALA A 250 -8.65 -2.23 10.95
N THR A 251 -8.43 -2.27 9.64
CA THR A 251 -9.34 -2.83 8.64
C THR A 251 -8.69 -3.96 7.84
N ASP A 252 -9.50 -4.75 7.14
CA ASP A 252 -9.02 -5.77 6.19
C ASP A 252 -8.88 -5.18 4.78
N TYR A 253 -9.73 -4.19 4.45
CA TYR A 253 -9.66 -3.36 3.24
C TYR A 253 -9.84 -1.89 3.58
N LEU A 254 -8.96 -1.05 3.03
CA LEU A 254 -9.08 0.40 3.02
C LEU A 254 -9.35 0.86 1.59
N VAL A 255 -10.52 1.41 1.34
CA VAL A 255 -10.83 2.10 0.08
C VAL A 255 -10.42 3.55 0.22
N VAL A 256 -9.69 4.08 -0.76
CA VAL A 256 -9.25 5.48 -0.81
C VAL A 256 -9.87 6.15 -2.03
N ASP A 257 -10.69 7.16 -1.79
CA ASP A 257 -11.22 8.04 -2.84
C ASP A 257 -10.29 9.22 -3.06
N THR A 258 -9.93 9.52 -4.31
CA THR A 258 -9.00 10.59 -4.65
C THR A 258 -9.60 11.62 -5.60
N PRO A 259 -9.11 12.88 -5.57
CA PRO A 259 -9.50 13.90 -6.55
C PRO A 259 -8.92 13.59 -7.95
N ALA A 260 -9.37 14.35 -8.95
CA ALA A 260 -8.88 14.26 -10.33
C ALA A 260 -7.48 14.87 -10.55
N THR A 261 -6.71 15.09 -9.50
CA THR A 261 -5.41 15.78 -9.53
C THR A 261 -4.29 14.86 -9.04
N PHE A 262 -3.04 15.16 -9.48
CA PHE A 262 -1.84 14.47 -9.03
C PHE A 262 -1.13 15.29 -7.94
N SER A 263 -1.78 15.49 -6.80
CA SER A 263 -1.14 16.11 -5.65
C SER A 263 -0.13 15.15 -4.98
N GLN A 264 0.74 15.67 -4.13
CA GLN A 264 1.67 14.85 -3.34
C GLN A 264 0.93 13.89 -2.40
N GLN A 265 -0.24 14.31 -1.89
CA GLN A 265 -1.12 13.47 -1.07
C GLN A 265 -1.66 12.28 -1.85
N VAL A 266 -2.09 12.51 -3.11
CA VAL A 266 -2.55 11.44 -4.00
C VAL A 266 -1.40 10.48 -4.34
N LEU A 267 -0.21 10.99 -4.63
CA LEU A 267 0.97 10.14 -4.89
C LEU A 267 1.32 9.27 -3.68
N ALA A 268 1.25 9.82 -2.46
CA ALA A 268 1.46 9.04 -1.24
C ALA A 268 0.41 7.91 -1.08
N ALA A 269 -0.84 8.15 -1.49
CA ALA A 269 -1.88 7.12 -1.49
C ALA A 269 -1.63 6.06 -2.59
N VAL A 270 -1.13 6.45 -3.78
CA VAL A 270 -0.70 5.53 -4.84
C VAL A 270 0.41 4.61 -4.35
N ASP A 271 1.45 5.17 -3.71
CA ASP A 271 2.58 4.40 -3.17
C ASP A 271 2.14 3.37 -2.10
N ALA A 272 1.09 3.70 -1.35
CA ALA A 272 0.53 2.81 -0.33
C ALA A 272 -0.44 1.76 -0.89
N SER A 273 -0.84 1.86 -2.17
CA SER A 273 -1.94 1.07 -2.75
C SER A 273 -1.50 -0.34 -3.16
N ASP A 274 -2.35 -1.31 -2.86
CA ASP A 274 -2.22 -2.71 -3.31
C ASP A 274 -2.96 -2.94 -4.66
N ALA A 275 -4.03 -2.17 -4.91
CA ALA A 275 -4.78 -2.17 -6.18
C ALA A 275 -5.32 -0.76 -6.49
N ILE A 276 -5.45 -0.44 -7.78
CA ILE A 276 -5.98 0.84 -8.26
C ILE A 276 -7.11 0.61 -9.26
N ALA A 277 -8.28 1.19 -9.01
CA ALA A 277 -9.40 1.27 -9.93
C ALA A 277 -9.36 2.63 -10.63
N ILE A 278 -9.05 2.67 -11.93
CA ILE A 278 -9.03 3.89 -12.73
C ILE A 278 -10.40 4.06 -13.37
N VAL A 279 -11.15 5.04 -12.88
CA VAL A 279 -12.53 5.33 -13.33
C VAL A 279 -12.50 6.29 -14.50
N ALA A 280 -13.18 5.93 -15.58
CA ALA A 280 -13.34 6.74 -16.78
C ALA A 280 -14.78 6.68 -17.31
N GLU A 281 -15.25 7.78 -17.86
CA GLU A 281 -16.48 7.84 -18.64
C GLU A 281 -16.21 7.48 -20.12
N PRO A 282 -17.23 7.06 -20.90
CA PRO A 282 -17.07 6.73 -22.31
C PRO A 282 -16.96 8.00 -23.21
N HIS A 283 -16.17 8.98 -22.79
CA HIS A 283 -15.92 10.23 -23.50
C HIS A 283 -14.42 10.48 -23.68
N VAL A 284 -14.00 10.98 -24.83
CA VAL A 284 -12.59 11.12 -25.22
C VAL A 284 -11.74 11.80 -24.14
N ALA A 285 -12.24 12.91 -23.54
CA ALA A 285 -11.50 13.63 -22.52
C ALA A 285 -11.26 12.80 -21.26
N SER A 286 -12.27 12.04 -20.80
CA SER A 286 -12.15 11.16 -19.63
C SER A 286 -11.24 9.95 -19.92
N LEU A 287 -11.35 9.37 -21.13
CA LEU A 287 -10.48 8.27 -21.55
C LEU A 287 -9.01 8.71 -21.67
N LYS A 288 -8.77 9.93 -22.20
CA LYS A 288 -7.42 10.50 -22.27
C LYS A 288 -6.82 10.64 -20.86
N ALA A 289 -7.58 11.21 -19.94
CA ALA A 289 -7.13 11.38 -18.55
C ALA A 289 -6.86 10.02 -17.86
N ALA A 290 -7.69 9.01 -18.10
CA ALA A 290 -7.43 7.66 -17.58
C ALA A 290 -6.18 7.02 -18.22
N LYS A 291 -5.91 7.30 -19.49
CA LYS A 291 -4.67 6.86 -20.15
C LYS A 291 -3.43 7.53 -19.54
N ASP A 292 -3.52 8.82 -19.22
CA ASP A 292 -2.45 9.54 -18.52
C ASP A 292 -2.16 8.92 -17.15
N TRP A 293 -3.19 8.50 -16.41
CA TRP A 293 -3.04 7.74 -15.18
C TRP A 293 -2.26 6.44 -15.38
N LEU A 294 -2.62 5.64 -16.40
CA LEU A 294 -1.89 4.41 -16.71
C LEU A 294 -0.42 4.65 -17.05
N GLU A 295 -0.14 5.73 -17.80
CA GLU A 295 1.23 6.11 -18.17
C GLU A 295 2.05 6.56 -16.95
N ILE A 296 1.44 7.29 -16.01
CA ILE A 296 2.09 7.71 -14.77
C ILE A 296 2.37 6.49 -13.88
N LEU A 297 1.40 5.59 -13.71
CA LEU A 297 1.60 4.37 -12.94
C LEU A 297 2.74 3.52 -13.52
N ALA A 298 2.84 3.44 -14.85
CA ALA A 298 3.95 2.75 -15.51
C ALA A 298 5.30 3.41 -15.22
N LYS A 299 5.38 4.75 -15.24
CA LYS A 299 6.60 5.51 -14.86
C LYS A 299 6.99 5.31 -13.41
N LEU A 300 6.01 5.12 -12.52
CA LEU A 300 6.22 4.80 -11.10
C LEU A 300 6.52 3.32 -10.87
N SER A 301 6.70 2.53 -11.93
CA SER A 301 6.92 1.08 -11.85
C SER A 301 5.80 0.31 -11.13
N TYR A 302 4.59 0.87 -11.13
CA TYR A 302 3.44 0.18 -10.57
C TYR A 302 3.01 -0.95 -11.50
N ALA A 303 2.85 -2.16 -10.95
CA ALA A 303 2.54 -3.34 -11.74
C ALA A 303 1.17 -3.19 -12.43
N LYS A 304 1.15 -3.35 -13.76
CA LYS A 304 -0.05 -3.19 -14.60
C LYS A 304 -1.20 -4.11 -14.15
N GLU A 305 -0.86 -5.27 -13.64
CA GLU A 305 -1.78 -6.31 -13.15
C GLU A 305 -2.53 -5.87 -11.89
N ARG A 306 -2.06 -4.84 -11.19
CA ARG A 306 -2.70 -4.27 -10.01
C ARG A 306 -3.65 -3.10 -10.33
N SER A 307 -3.86 -2.80 -11.61
CA SER A 307 -4.74 -1.71 -12.04
C SER A 307 -5.90 -2.21 -12.90
N LEU A 308 -7.13 -1.78 -12.56
CA LEU A 308 -8.35 -2.01 -13.33
C LEU A 308 -8.76 -0.73 -14.06
N ILE A 309 -9.23 -0.86 -15.30
CA ILE A 309 -9.98 0.20 -16.00
C ILE A 309 -11.47 -0.05 -15.74
N VAL A 310 -12.09 0.88 -15.03
CA VAL A 310 -13.53 0.87 -14.75
C VAL A 310 -14.20 1.89 -15.65
N LEU A 311 -14.92 1.43 -16.66
CA LEU A 311 -15.72 2.27 -17.54
C LEU A 311 -17.07 2.54 -16.87
N ASN A 312 -17.25 3.75 -16.37
CA ASN A 312 -18.51 4.17 -15.75
C ASN A 312 -19.39 4.93 -16.75
N ARG A 313 -20.54 4.37 -17.08
CA ARG A 313 -21.52 5.04 -17.95
C ARG A 313 -22.39 5.97 -17.11
N THR A 314 -21.96 7.21 -16.98
CA THR A 314 -22.72 8.27 -16.27
C THR A 314 -23.90 8.78 -17.09
N THR A 315 -23.88 8.55 -18.40
CA THR A 315 -24.94 8.91 -19.35
C THR A 315 -25.27 7.74 -20.29
N GLN A 316 -26.40 7.82 -20.99
CA GLN A 316 -26.74 6.85 -22.05
C GLN A 316 -25.90 7.04 -23.32
N SER A 317 -25.29 8.22 -23.50
CA SER A 317 -24.45 8.56 -24.64
C SER A 317 -22.97 8.20 -24.39
N GLY A 318 -22.16 8.31 -25.41
CA GLY A 318 -20.73 8.11 -25.35
C GLY A 318 -20.23 6.98 -26.26
N LEU A 319 -18.93 6.73 -26.22
CA LEU A 319 -18.30 5.71 -27.06
C LEU A 319 -18.76 4.29 -26.64
N GLU A 320 -18.92 3.44 -27.64
CA GLU A 320 -19.18 2.02 -27.41
C GLU A 320 -17.96 1.31 -26.79
N THR A 321 -18.22 0.25 -26.03
CA THR A 321 -17.17 -0.50 -25.32
C THR A 321 -16.04 -0.95 -26.23
N ASP A 322 -16.34 -1.34 -27.49
CA ASP A 322 -15.30 -1.73 -28.45
C ASP A 322 -14.48 -0.54 -28.98
N GLN A 323 -15.04 0.66 -29.02
CA GLN A 323 -14.30 1.89 -29.33
C GLN A 323 -13.36 2.26 -28.17
N VAL A 324 -13.85 2.13 -26.93
CA VAL A 324 -13.04 2.32 -25.71
C VAL A 324 -11.91 1.29 -25.64
N ALA A 325 -12.19 0.03 -25.99
CA ALA A 325 -11.18 -1.03 -26.02
C ALA A 325 -10.05 -0.72 -27.02
N ARG A 326 -10.39 -0.18 -28.20
CA ARG A 326 -9.40 0.28 -29.18
C ARG A 326 -8.55 1.45 -28.67
N PHE A 327 -9.16 2.37 -27.91
CA PHE A 327 -8.46 3.51 -27.33
C PHE A 327 -7.38 3.09 -26.33
N PHE A 328 -7.65 2.09 -25.49
CA PHE A 328 -6.71 1.58 -24.48
C PHE A 328 -5.84 0.42 -24.97
N ASN A 329 -6.03 -0.09 -26.20
CA ASN A 329 -5.48 -1.36 -26.67
C ASN A 329 -5.78 -2.56 -25.75
N ARG A 330 -6.83 -2.46 -24.95
CA ARG A 330 -7.39 -3.51 -24.10
C ARG A 330 -8.84 -3.21 -23.75
N ARG A 331 -9.63 -4.22 -23.44
CA ARG A 331 -10.99 -4.01 -22.95
C ARG A 331 -10.96 -3.40 -21.55
N PRO A 332 -11.93 -2.53 -21.21
CA PRO A 332 -12.18 -2.19 -19.80
C PRO A 332 -12.40 -3.45 -18.98
N ASP A 333 -11.85 -3.49 -17.78
CA ASP A 333 -11.97 -4.67 -16.90
C ASP A 333 -13.38 -4.78 -16.32
N VAL A 334 -14.01 -3.61 -16.08
CA VAL A 334 -15.39 -3.50 -15.60
C VAL A 334 -16.11 -2.42 -16.38
N VAL A 335 -17.38 -2.68 -16.74
CA VAL A 335 -18.28 -1.69 -17.33
C VAL A 335 -19.49 -1.53 -16.42
N VAL A 336 -19.61 -0.37 -15.78
CA VAL A 336 -20.76 -0.01 -14.94
C VAL A 336 -21.84 0.57 -15.86
N PRO A 337 -23.02 -0.06 -15.96
CA PRO A 337 -24.08 0.43 -16.85
C PRO A 337 -24.68 1.72 -16.32
N PHE A 338 -25.19 2.54 -17.25
CA PHE A 338 -25.96 3.74 -16.89
C PHE A 338 -27.21 3.37 -16.09
N THR A 339 -27.40 4.07 -14.98
CA THR A 339 -28.66 4.04 -14.24
C THR A 339 -28.86 5.36 -13.49
N PRO A 340 -30.03 6.01 -13.58
CA PRO A 340 -30.32 7.21 -12.81
C PRO A 340 -30.43 6.95 -11.30
N VAL A 341 -30.45 5.68 -10.90
CA VAL A 341 -30.56 5.31 -9.49
C VAL A 341 -29.29 5.67 -8.70
N PHE A 342 -28.15 5.89 -9.35
CA PHE A 342 -26.96 6.41 -8.66
C PHE A 342 -27.21 7.81 -8.09
N ASP A 343 -27.88 8.68 -8.84
CA ASP A 343 -28.23 10.03 -8.37
C ASP A 343 -29.25 9.94 -7.21
N GLU A 344 -30.29 9.12 -7.37
CA GLU A 344 -31.26 8.85 -6.29
C GLU A 344 -30.57 8.33 -5.03
N ALA A 345 -29.60 7.44 -5.18
CA ALA A 345 -28.85 6.84 -4.09
C ALA A 345 -27.98 7.87 -3.37
N ALA A 346 -27.29 8.73 -4.13
CA ALA A 346 -26.46 9.82 -3.61
C ALA A 346 -27.30 10.84 -2.84
N ASP A 347 -28.42 11.29 -3.42
CA ASP A 347 -29.34 12.27 -2.79
C ASP A 347 -29.97 11.74 -1.48
N ARG A 348 -30.14 10.43 -1.39
CA ARG A 348 -30.66 9.77 -0.17
C ARG A 348 -29.58 9.37 0.84
N GLY A 349 -28.31 9.60 0.54
CA GLY A 349 -27.20 9.12 1.36
C GLY A 349 -27.22 7.59 1.57
N ARG A 350 -27.72 6.82 0.59
CA ARG A 350 -27.82 5.35 0.63
C ARG A 350 -27.23 4.76 -0.65
N PRO A 351 -26.04 4.14 -0.57
CA PRO A 351 -25.39 3.56 -1.74
C PRO A 351 -26.27 2.61 -2.53
N LEU A 352 -26.13 2.62 -3.86
CA LEU A 352 -26.96 1.84 -4.78
C LEU A 352 -27.02 0.35 -4.42
N VAL A 353 -25.89 -0.22 -3.98
CA VAL A 353 -25.79 -1.64 -3.59
C VAL A 353 -26.72 -2.02 -2.45
N VAL A 354 -27.11 -1.04 -1.61
CA VAL A 354 -28.07 -1.19 -0.50
C VAL A 354 -29.46 -0.72 -0.92
N LEU A 355 -29.56 0.40 -1.63
CA LEU A 355 -30.85 1.03 -1.98
C LEU A 355 -31.64 0.18 -2.98
N ARG A 356 -30.96 -0.40 -4.00
CA ARG A 356 -31.54 -1.22 -5.05
C ARG A 356 -30.64 -2.43 -5.37
N PRO A 357 -30.57 -3.40 -4.48
CA PRO A 357 -29.62 -4.53 -4.60
C PRO A 357 -29.81 -5.35 -5.88
N GLU A 358 -31.02 -5.36 -6.47
CA GLU A 358 -31.32 -6.09 -7.70
C GLU A 358 -30.96 -5.32 -8.98
N ASN A 359 -30.58 -4.04 -8.88
CA ASN A 359 -30.20 -3.22 -10.03
C ASN A 359 -28.95 -3.82 -10.71
N ALA A 360 -28.89 -3.81 -12.04
CA ALA A 360 -27.77 -4.34 -12.81
C ALA A 360 -26.43 -3.67 -12.41
N ALA A 361 -26.41 -2.34 -12.20
CA ALA A 361 -25.21 -1.64 -11.75
C ALA A 361 -24.80 -2.04 -10.31
N ALA A 362 -25.77 -2.33 -9.42
CA ALA A 362 -25.46 -2.82 -8.08
C ALA A 362 -24.79 -4.21 -8.12
N LYS A 363 -25.19 -5.09 -9.03
CA LYS A 363 -24.53 -6.39 -9.25
C LYS A 363 -23.10 -6.19 -9.74
N VAL A 364 -22.91 -5.30 -10.74
CA VAL A 364 -21.56 -4.97 -11.24
C VAL A 364 -20.68 -4.37 -10.15
N MET A 365 -21.23 -3.55 -9.25
CA MET A 365 -20.46 -3.00 -8.11
C MET A 365 -20.00 -4.09 -7.13
N ARG A 366 -20.81 -5.12 -6.87
CA ARG A 366 -20.39 -6.27 -6.06
C ARG A 366 -19.33 -7.10 -6.78
N ASP A 367 -19.45 -7.30 -8.09
CA ASP A 367 -18.46 -8.00 -8.90
C ASP A 367 -17.13 -7.22 -8.93
N LEU A 368 -17.17 -5.88 -9.06
CA LEU A 368 -15.99 -5.03 -8.95
C LEU A 368 -15.33 -5.18 -7.56
N ALA A 369 -16.12 -5.11 -6.50
CA ALA A 369 -15.61 -5.30 -5.14
C ALA A 369 -14.93 -6.67 -4.99
N ALA A 370 -15.53 -7.75 -5.50
CA ALA A 370 -14.94 -9.08 -5.50
C ALA A 370 -13.64 -9.15 -6.32
N GLN A 371 -13.59 -8.56 -7.52
CA GLN A 371 -12.37 -8.50 -8.34
C GLN A 371 -11.24 -7.76 -7.62
N LEU A 372 -11.55 -6.65 -6.95
CA LEU A 372 -10.55 -5.89 -6.18
C LEU A 372 -9.97 -6.71 -5.02
N THR A 373 -10.75 -7.62 -4.40
CA THR A 373 -10.21 -8.53 -3.38
C THR A 373 -9.29 -9.60 -3.95
N VAL A 374 -9.47 -9.99 -5.21
CA VAL A 374 -8.57 -10.93 -5.90
C VAL A 374 -7.25 -10.25 -6.24
N LEU A 375 -7.28 -9.00 -6.69
CA LEU A 375 -6.06 -8.20 -6.99
C LEU A 375 -5.27 -7.86 -5.75
N ALA A 376 -5.95 -7.58 -4.64
CA ALA A 376 -5.36 -7.23 -3.36
C ALA A 376 -5.87 -8.21 -2.29
N PRO A 377 -5.44 -9.49 -2.29
CA PRO A 377 -5.96 -10.47 -1.35
C PRO A 377 -5.61 -10.09 0.09
N ALA A 378 -6.61 -10.06 0.96
CA ALA A 378 -6.39 -9.85 2.40
C ALA A 378 -5.42 -10.91 2.92
N GLY A 379 -4.43 -10.52 3.71
CA GLY A 379 -3.50 -11.46 4.32
C GLY A 379 -4.27 -12.48 5.17
N ARG A 380 -4.14 -13.77 4.84
CA ARG A 380 -4.69 -14.89 5.65
C ARG A 380 -3.87 -15.09 6.90
#